data_a55485904e80fb5160855ccf8e4d2b09
#
_entry.id   a55485904e80fb5160855ccf8e4d2b09
#
_cell.length_a   1.000
_cell.length_b   1.000
_cell.length_c   1.000
_cell.angle_alpha   90.00
_cell.angle_beta   90.00
_cell.angle_gamma   90.00
#
_symmetry.space_group_name_H-M   'P 1'
#
loop_
_entity.id
_entity.type
_entity.pdbx_description
1 polymer ?
#
loop_
_entity_poly.entity_id
_entity_poly.type
_entity_poly.pdbx_seq_one_letter_code
_entity_poly.pdbx_strand_id
1 'polypeptide(L)'
;MITDSLLNEYSRMFVSRRDDYAVQQGSGRYLRVGRPLTKTALRNHLDGVESLGTYVIDERGRCRFAVFDADSQNGLDVLLDVQGWLASDGVPSYLERSRRGGHLWVLFQVPALASHVRSWLLPYCPVGVEFYPKQDEGNGYGSLIRLPLGVHLLSGCRYPFVEWMAGSLVEVAPTINEMIEWLAVSERVAVPAPTLVMAAPAPPDDLGSHTPIVSNPRPGVALPPSPTMTIHEWCAMQDPFSLIGGYVQLDERGMGCCPFGWHHDDGRDAHPSFRVYAPRSASSACWYCYTAALGGNVFDFLLLYHHLDTRTLWHRILSGEMY
;
A
#
# COMPACT_ATOMS: atom_id res chain seq x y z
N MET A 1 29.23 10.68 14.83
CA MET A 1 29.74 10.32 13.47
C MET A 1 29.30 8.89 13.18
N ILE A 2 28.75 8.63 12.00
CA ILE A 2 28.23 7.31 11.62
C ILE A 2 29.39 6.38 11.25
N THR A 3 29.44 5.21 11.90
CA THR A 3 30.48 4.20 11.65
C THR A 3 30.23 3.47 10.32
N ASP A 4 31.25 2.88 9.73
CA ASP A 4 31.11 2.07 8.51
C ASP A 4 30.20 0.83 8.73
N SER A 5 30.19 0.29 9.94
CA SER A 5 29.28 -0.81 10.31
C SER A 5 27.82 -0.39 10.21
N LEU A 6 27.44 0.72 10.85
CA LEU A 6 26.08 1.27 10.80
C LEU A 6 25.68 1.66 9.38
N LEU A 7 26.61 2.24 8.60
CA LEU A 7 26.36 2.58 7.21
C LEU A 7 26.09 1.34 6.34
N ASN A 8 26.78 0.23 6.61
CA ASN A 8 26.52 -1.03 5.92
C ASN A 8 25.14 -1.62 6.30
N GLU A 9 24.76 -1.58 7.59
CA GLU A 9 23.44 -2.02 8.04
C GLU A 9 22.32 -1.15 7.41
N TYR A 10 22.45 0.17 7.45
CA TYR A 10 21.54 1.08 6.81
C TYR A 10 21.38 0.78 5.31
N SER A 11 22.50 0.61 4.61
CA SER A 11 22.51 0.28 3.19
C SER A 11 21.87 -1.08 2.89
N ARG A 12 22.02 -2.06 3.79
CA ARG A 12 21.40 -3.39 3.67
C ARG A 12 19.89 -3.32 3.81
N MET A 13 19.38 -2.44 4.66
CA MET A 13 17.94 -2.25 4.88
C MET A 13 17.27 -1.50 3.73
N PHE A 14 17.83 -0.36 3.32
CA PHE A 14 17.12 0.64 2.52
C PHE A 14 17.62 0.81 1.08
N VAL A 15 18.65 0.08 0.65
CA VAL A 15 19.18 0.18 -0.72
C VAL A 15 18.97 -1.13 -1.47
N SER A 16 17.95 -1.18 -2.32
CA SER A 16 17.72 -2.30 -3.23
C SER A 16 18.64 -2.21 -4.44
N ARG A 17 18.72 -1.04 -5.08
CA ARG A 17 19.49 -0.78 -6.29
C ARG A 17 20.74 0.06 -5.98
N ARG A 18 21.89 -0.32 -6.55
CA ARG A 18 23.18 0.31 -6.24
C ARG A 18 23.87 0.96 -7.45
N ASP A 19 23.46 0.63 -8.66
CA ASP A 19 24.03 1.16 -9.90
C ASP A 19 23.64 2.61 -10.17
N ASP A 20 22.56 3.08 -9.52
CA ASP A 20 22.08 4.46 -9.63
C ASP A 20 21.27 4.91 -8.39
N TYR A 21 21.10 6.20 -8.25
CA TYR A 21 20.30 6.85 -7.22
C TYR A 21 19.88 8.25 -7.66
N ALA A 22 19.08 8.93 -6.86
CA ALA A 22 18.69 10.31 -7.12
C ALA A 22 19.00 11.22 -5.93
N VAL A 23 19.19 12.51 -6.20
CA VAL A 23 19.44 13.56 -5.20
C VAL A 23 18.30 14.55 -5.24
N GLN A 24 17.77 14.90 -4.05
CA GLN A 24 16.75 15.92 -3.91
C GLN A 24 17.36 17.30 -4.18
N GLN A 25 16.66 18.10 -4.98
CA GLN A 25 17.00 19.50 -5.24
C GLN A 25 16.26 20.42 -4.25
N GLY A 26 16.69 21.66 -4.12
CA GLY A 26 16.02 22.66 -3.29
C GLY A 26 14.55 22.90 -3.66
N SER A 27 14.14 22.57 -4.89
CA SER A 27 12.74 22.57 -5.33
C SER A 27 11.89 21.39 -4.80
N GLY A 28 12.52 20.44 -4.11
CA GLY A 28 11.90 19.18 -3.67
C GLY A 28 11.90 18.06 -4.72
N ARG A 29 12.25 18.37 -5.98
CA ARG A 29 12.34 17.36 -7.04
C ARG A 29 13.60 16.51 -6.88
N TYR A 30 13.52 15.22 -7.28
CA TYR A 30 14.66 14.33 -7.33
C TYR A 30 15.25 14.30 -8.75
N LEU A 31 16.58 14.49 -8.86
CA LEU A 31 17.31 14.32 -10.09
C LEU A 31 18.14 13.05 -10.02
N ARG A 32 18.04 12.24 -11.06
CA ARG A 32 18.85 11.04 -11.26
C ARG A 32 20.32 11.42 -11.39
N VAL A 33 21.22 10.67 -10.73
CA VAL A 33 22.65 10.93 -10.72
C VAL A 33 23.38 10.23 -11.86
N GLY A 34 22.92 9.03 -12.28
CA GLY A 34 23.50 8.29 -13.39
C GLY A 34 24.85 7.62 -13.08
N ARG A 35 25.11 7.32 -11.81
CA ARG A 35 26.33 6.64 -11.35
C ARG A 35 26.05 5.84 -10.07
N PRO A 36 26.91 4.82 -9.74
CA PRO A 36 26.70 3.99 -8.56
C PRO A 36 26.65 4.77 -7.25
N LEU A 37 25.77 4.34 -6.35
CA LEU A 37 25.64 4.84 -5.00
C LEU A 37 26.85 4.46 -4.16
N THR A 38 27.56 5.46 -3.64
CA THR A 38 28.76 5.28 -2.84
C THR A 38 28.49 5.36 -1.33
N LYS A 39 29.39 4.81 -0.51
CA LYS A 39 29.35 4.99 0.96
C LYS A 39 29.41 6.47 1.34
N THR A 40 30.19 7.29 0.61
CA THR A 40 30.28 8.73 0.83
C THR A 40 28.94 9.42 0.61
N ALA A 41 28.22 9.09 -0.46
CA ALA A 41 26.88 9.64 -0.72
C ALA A 41 25.89 9.26 0.40
N LEU A 42 25.90 8.00 0.85
CA LEU A 42 25.06 7.58 1.98
C LEU A 42 25.42 8.32 3.27
N ARG A 43 26.70 8.52 3.54
CA ARG A 43 27.16 9.30 4.69
C ARG A 43 26.70 10.75 4.61
N ASN A 44 26.89 11.40 3.46
CA ASN A 44 26.39 12.76 3.22
C ASN A 44 24.88 12.88 3.44
N HIS A 45 24.12 11.85 3.05
CA HIS A 45 22.67 11.81 3.30
C HIS A 45 22.34 11.76 4.79
N LEU A 46 22.99 10.90 5.55
CA LEU A 46 22.75 10.76 6.98
C LEU A 46 23.31 11.93 7.77
N ASP A 47 24.38 12.56 7.32
CA ASP A 47 24.93 13.80 7.91
C ASP A 47 24.11 15.05 7.52
N GLY A 48 23.16 14.93 6.56
CA GLY A 48 22.26 16.01 6.14
C GLY A 48 22.84 16.96 5.10
N VAL A 49 23.96 16.60 4.48
CA VAL A 49 24.60 17.36 3.39
C VAL A 49 23.82 17.21 2.08
N GLU A 50 23.29 16.02 1.83
CA GLU A 50 22.48 15.69 0.65
C GLU A 50 21.21 14.91 1.09
N SER A 51 20.14 15.01 0.32
CA SER A 51 18.97 14.12 0.51
C SER A 51 18.86 13.20 -0.67
N LEU A 52 18.94 11.88 -0.40
CA LEU A 52 18.95 10.86 -1.43
C LEU A 52 17.60 10.17 -1.58
N GLY A 53 17.32 9.77 -2.82
CA GLY A 53 16.27 8.79 -3.16
C GLY A 53 16.90 7.52 -3.71
N THR A 54 16.33 6.38 -3.35
CA THR A 54 16.70 5.06 -3.85
C THR A 54 15.64 4.50 -4.78
N TYR A 55 16.04 3.75 -5.79
CA TYR A 55 15.15 2.94 -6.60
C TYR A 55 14.77 1.68 -5.82
N VAL A 56 13.46 1.44 -5.72
CA VAL A 56 12.91 0.40 -4.84
C VAL A 56 13.20 -1.01 -5.36
N ILE A 57 13.33 -1.17 -6.68
CA ILE A 57 13.54 -2.44 -7.36
C ILE A 57 14.98 -2.53 -7.91
N ASP A 58 15.65 -3.66 -7.67
CA ASP A 58 16.97 -3.96 -8.24
C ASP A 58 16.87 -4.40 -9.71
N GLU A 59 18.04 -4.62 -10.38
CA GLU A 59 18.10 -5.05 -11.79
C GLU A 59 17.51 -6.45 -12.05
N ARG A 60 17.23 -7.19 -10.96
CA ARG A 60 16.61 -8.54 -11.01
C ARG A 60 15.13 -8.52 -10.66
N GLY A 61 14.50 -7.34 -10.59
CA GLY A 61 13.10 -7.20 -10.24
C GLY A 61 12.79 -7.41 -8.76
N ARG A 62 13.79 -7.31 -7.85
CA ARG A 62 13.62 -7.59 -6.42
C ARG A 62 13.72 -6.32 -5.59
N CYS A 63 12.99 -6.29 -4.49
CA CYS A 63 13.04 -5.23 -3.47
C CYS A 63 13.40 -5.79 -2.09
N ARG A 64 13.95 -4.95 -1.23
CA ARG A 64 14.35 -5.27 0.16
C ARG A 64 13.30 -4.85 1.17
N PHE A 65 12.38 -4.05 0.75
CA PHE A 65 11.32 -3.46 1.56
C PHE A 65 10.11 -3.13 0.71
N ALA A 66 8.98 -2.94 1.36
CA ALA A 66 7.81 -2.24 0.82
C ALA A 66 7.55 -0.99 1.65
N VAL A 67 6.86 0.00 1.08
CA VAL A 67 6.47 1.23 1.77
C VAL A 67 5.04 1.60 1.40
N PHE A 68 4.26 1.94 2.42
CA PHE A 68 3.01 2.67 2.29
C PHE A 68 3.33 4.15 2.58
N ASP A 69 3.06 5.03 1.62
CA ASP A 69 3.38 6.45 1.67
C ASP A 69 2.08 7.27 1.70
N ALA A 70 1.81 7.91 2.83
CA ALA A 70 0.61 8.71 3.03
C ALA A 70 0.98 10.19 3.16
N ASP A 71 0.72 10.95 2.11
CA ASP A 71 1.09 12.37 1.96
C ASP A 71 -0.11 13.30 2.29
N SER A 72 -0.76 13.10 3.44
CA SER A 72 -1.94 13.87 3.88
C SER A 72 -1.88 14.25 5.36
N GLN A 73 -2.71 15.20 5.82
CA GLN A 73 -2.74 15.63 7.22
C GLN A 73 -3.07 14.51 8.20
N ASN A 74 -3.94 13.58 7.79
CA ASN A 74 -4.29 12.37 8.56
C ASN A 74 -3.45 11.15 8.16
N GLY A 75 -2.38 11.34 7.38
CA GLY A 75 -1.58 10.25 6.83
C GLY A 75 -0.98 9.34 7.90
N LEU A 76 -0.55 9.88 9.04
CA LEU A 76 -0.04 9.07 10.14
C LEU A 76 -1.12 8.19 10.78
N ASP A 77 -2.34 8.69 10.93
CA ASP A 77 -3.45 7.89 11.49
C ASP A 77 -3.82 6.75 10.54
N VAL A 78 -3.91 7.03 9.24
CA VAL A 78 -4.14 6.01 8.22
C VAL A 78 -3.04 4.94 8.24
N LEU A 79 -1.76 5.33 8.37
CA LEU A 79 -0.66 4.38 8.44
C LEU A 79 -0.63 3.59 9.74
N LEU A 80 -1.11 4.13 10.86
CA LEU A 80 -1.29 3.37 12.10
C LEU A 80 -2.37 2.29 11.95
N ASP A 81 -3.46 2.58 11.23
CA ASP A 81 -4.47 1.57 10.91
C ASP A 81 -3.86 0.45 10.05
N VAL A 82 -3.11 0.80 8.98
CA VAL A 82 -2.40 -0.18 8.15
C VAL A 82 -1.41 -1.01 8.97
N GLN A 83 -0.66 -0.36 9.89
CA GLN A 83 0.25 -1.04 10.80
C GLN A 83 -0.47 -2.05 11.70
N GLY A 84 -1.65 -1.67 12.20
CA GLY A 84 -2.51 -2.56 13.01
C GLY A 84 -2.98 -3.79 12.22
N TRP A 85 -3.38 -3.62 10.96
CA TRP A 85 -3.76 -4.74 10.08
C TRP A 85 -2.59 -5.68 9.80
N LEU A 86 -1.44 -5.11 9.42
CA LEU A 86 -0.20 -5.87 9.20
C LEU A 86 0.22 -6.64 10.45
N ALA A 87 0.17 -6.02 11.62
CA ALA A 87 0.50 -6.65 12.89
C ALA A 87 -0.44 -7.81 13.24
N SER A 88 -1.74 -7.69 12.94
CA SER A 88 -2.72 -8.76 13.14
C SER A 88 -2.40 -10.01 12.31
N ASP A 89 -1.78 -9.82 11.14
CA ASP A 89 -1.33 -10.91 10.26
C ASP A 89 0.14 -11.30 10.48
N GLY A 90 0.75 -10.81 11.58
CA GLY A 90 2.15 -11.13 11.96
C GLY A 90 3.19 -10.47 11.05
N VAL A 91 2.85 -9.36 10.39
CA VAL A 91 3.75 -8.61 9.52
C VAL A 91 4.32 -7.39 10.25
N PRO A 92 5.60 -7.43 10.69
CA PRO A 92 6.23 -6.29 11.35
C PRO A 92 6.39 -5.13 10.38
N SER A 93 6.12 -3.91 10.86
CA SER A 93 6.23 -2.69 10.06
C SER A 93 6.63 -1.50 10.94
N TYR A 94 7.30 -0.51 10.33
CA TYR A 94 8.00 0.57 11.03
C TYR A 94 7.54 1.92 10.49
N LEU A 95 6.96 2.75 11.34
CA LEU A 95 6.40 4.05 10.96
C LEU A 95 7.47 5.14 11.01
N GLU A 96 7.71 5.81 9.89
CA GLU A 96 8.54 7.01 9.76
C GLU A 96 7.65 8.23 9.57
N ARG A 97 7.86 9.32 10.28
CA ARG A 97 7.22 10.60 9.97
C ARG A 97 7.71 11.12 8.62
N SER A 98 6.89 11.88 7.93
CA SER A 98 7.29 12.65 6.75
C SER A 98 6.83 14.11 6.86
N ARG A 99 7.10 14.91 5.84
CA ARG A 99 6.73 16.34 5.85
C ARG A 99 5.23 16.57 5.93
N ARG A 100 4.41 15.71 5.32
CA ARG A 100 2.96 15.87 5.21
C ARG A 100 2.16 14.72 5.81
N GLY A 101 2.82 13.69 6.29
CA GLY A 101 2.22 12.47 6.81
C GLY A 101 3.29 11.49 7.25
N GLY A 102 3.39 10.34 6.62
CA GLY A 102 4.37 9.32 7.00
C GLY A 102 4.65 8.27 5.93
N HIS A 103 5.64 7.45 6.21
CA HIS A 103 5.95 6.23 5.48
C HIS A 103 5.87 5.04 6.45
N LEU A 104 5.17 3.97 6.08
CA LEU A 104 5.17 2.73 6.83
C LEU A 104 6.02 1.70 6.07
N TRP A 105 7.13 1.29 6.66
CA TRP A 105 8.12 0.41 6.07
C TRP A 105 7.90 -1.03 6.50
N VAL A 106 7.91 -1.96 5.55
CA VAL A 106 7.97 -3.40 5.79
C VAL A 106 9.32 -3.90 5.29
N LEU A 107 10.18 -4.37 6.20
CA LEU A 107 11.56 -4.80 5.89
C LEU A 107 11.60 -6.32 5.67
N PHE A 108 12.26 -6.78 4.61
CA PHE A 108 12.33 -8.21 4.27
C PHE A 108 13.62 -8.85 4.76
N GLN A 109 13.53 -10.11 5.16
CA GLN A 109 14.71 -10.93 5.56
C GLN A 109 15.70 -11.06 4.40
N VAL A 110 15.18 -11.30 3.19
CA VAL A 110 15.94 -11.40 1.93
C VAL A 110 15.23 -10.61 0.82
N PRO A 111 15.94 -10.14 -0.20
CA PRO A 111 15.30 -9.47 -1.33
C PRO A 111 14.30 -10.38 -2.03
N ALA A 112 13.08 -9.88 -2.25
CA ALA A 112 11.97 -10.62 -2.86
C ALA A 112 11.52 -9.97 -4.18
N LEU A 113 10.93 -10.76 -5.08
CA LEU A 113 10.37 -10.25 -6.33
C LEU A 113 9.27 -9.21 -6.06
N ALA A 114 9.33 -8.09 -6.76
CA ALA A 114 8.37 -7.00 -6.61
C ALA A 114 6.92 -7.47 -6.87
N SER A 115 6.70 -8.34 -7.85
CA SER A 115 5.40 -8.95 -8.14
C SER A 115 4.84 -9.73 -6.94
N HIS A 116 5.69 -10.50 -6.23
CA HIS A 116 5.26 -11.24 -5.04
C HIS A 116 4.91 -10.30 -3.88
N VAL A 117 5.76 -9.28 -3.66
CA VAL A 117 5.55 -8.27 -2.63
C VAL A 117 4.24 -7.50 -2.88
N ARG A 118 3.99 -7.10 -4.13
CA ARG A 118 2.75 -6.40 -4.50
C ARG A 118 1.52 -7.29 -4.34
N SER A 119 1.57 -8.53 -4.82
CA SER A 119 0.47 -9.48 -4.64
C SER A 119 0.11 -9.70 -3.17
N TRP A 120 1.11 -9.65 -2.29
CA TRP A 120 0.93 -9.89 -0.87
C TRP A 120 0.51 -8.63 -0.09
N LEU A 121 1.22 -7.51 -0.26
CA LEU A 121 1.05 -6.32 0.58
C LEU A 121 0.15 -5.23 0.00
N LEU A 122 -0.01 -5.15 -1.33
CA LEU A 122 -0.88 -4.15 -1.94
C LEU A 122 -2.35 -4.21 -1.45
N PRO A 123 -2.91 -5.39 -1.11
CA PRO A 123 -4.25 -5.45 -0.50
C PRO A 123 -4.42 -4.69 0.82
N TYR A 124 -3.34 -4.40 1.54
CA TYR A 124 -3.38 -3.57 2.76
C TYR A 124 -3.32 -2.06 2.48
N CYS A 125 -3.12 -1.66 1.21
CA CYS A 125 -2.95 -0.26 0.85
C CYS A 125 -4.32 0.42 0.64
N PRO A 126 -4.73 1.35 1.51
CA PRO A 126 -6.00 2.05 1.36
C PRO A 126 -5.91 3.10 0.25
N VAL A 127 -7.09 3.55 -0.20
CA VAL A 127 -7.21 4.62 -1.20
C VAL A 127 -6.53 5.90 -0.68
N GLY A 128 -5.77 6.57 -1.55
CA GLY A 128 -5.05 7.80 -1.22
C GLY A 128 -3.67 7.58 -0.57
N VAL A 129 -3.27 6.32 -0.36
CA VAL A 129 -1.92 5.95 0.05
C VAL A 129 -1.17 5.37 -1.15
N GLU A 130 0.06 5.82 -1.38
CA GLU A 130 0.92 5.24 -2.41
C GLU A 130 1.63 3.99 -1.90
N PHE A 131 1.66 2.93 -2.71
CA PHE A 131 2.37 1.70 -2.37
C PHE A 131 3.64 1.54 -3.21
N TYR A 132 4.74 1.24 -2.56
CA TYR A 132 6.01 0.93 -3.20
C TYR A 132 6.41 -0.53 -2.90
N PRO A 133 6.86 -1.30 -3.92
CA PRO A 133 7.12 -0.92 -5.32
C PRO A 133 5.83 -0.63 -6.11
N LYS A 134 5.88 0.37 -7.02
CA LYS A 134 4.72 0.74 -7.87
C LYS A 134 4.52 -0.20 -9.06
N GLN A 135 5.50 -1.01 -9.43
CA GLN A 135 5.47 -1.95 -10.55
C GLN A 135 5.92 -3.36 -10.13
N ASP A 136 5.52 -4.34 -10.91
CA ASP A 136 5.82 -5.76 -10.68
C ASP A 136 7.18 -6.18 -11.20
N GLU A 137 7.74 -5.45 -12.18
CA GLU A 137 8.99 -5.78 -12.84
C GLU A 137 9.96 -4.60 -12.88
N GLY A 138 11.26 -4.91 -12.90
CA GLY A 138 12.34 -3.93 -12.94
C GLY A 138 12.64 -3.38 -14.34
N ASN A 139 11.64 -3.13 -15.19
CA ASN A 139 11.83 -2.53 -16.51
C ASN A 139 12.29 -1.07 -16.38
N GLY A 140 13.59 -0.83 -16.53
CA GLY A 140 14.21 0.46 -16.25
C GLY A 140 14.58 0.67 -14.78
N TYR A 141 14.43 1.91 -14.28
CA TYR A 141 14.81 2.26 -12.89
C TYR A 141 13.67 2.09 -11.89
N GLY A 142 12.45 2.07 -12.34
CA GLY A 142 11.28 1.87 -11.50
C GLY A 142 10.94 3.07 -10.60
N SER A 143 10.18 2.78 -9.55
CA SER A 143 9.76 3.77 -8.57
C SER A 143 10.91 4.19 -7.64
N LEU A 144 10.95 5.48 -7.34
CA LEU A 144 11.92 6.10 -6.45
C LEU A 144 11.24 6.47 -5.13
N ILE A 145 11.91 6.20 -4.01
CA ILE A 145 11.50 6.69 -2.69
C ILE A 145 12.66 7.43 -2.02
N ARG A 146 12.35 8.42 -1.19
CA ARG A 146 13.33 9.08 -0.35
C ARG A 146 13.94 8.07 0.64
N LEU A 147 15.25 8.05 0.76
CA LEU A 147 15.90 7.30 1.84
C LEU A 147 15.52 7.90 3.20
N PRO A 148 15.20 7.07 4.22
CA PRO A 148 14.83 7.56 5.54
C PRO A 148 16.01 8.20 6.29
N LEU A 149 15.73 8.92 7.36
CA LEU A 149 16.72 9.53 8.26
C LEU A 149 17.61 10.62 7.65
N GLY A 150 17.45 10.98 6.39
CA GLY A 150 18.10 12.15 5.78
C GLY A 150 17.36 13.46 6.08
N VAL A 151 18.03 14.60 5.88
CA VAL A 151 17.37 15.90 5.95
C VAL A 151 16.56 16.15 4.68
N HIS A 152 15.28 16.44 4.81
CA HIS A 152 14.42 16.80 3.68
C HIS A 152 14.66 18.26 3.30
N LEU A 153 15.28 18.52 2.13
CA LEU A 153 15.77 19.85 1.76
C LEU A 153 14.71 20.95 1.73
N LEU A 154 13.46 20.62 1.38
CA LEU A 154 12.37 21.61 1.33
C LEU A 154 11.93 22.09 2.72
N SER A 155 12.03 21.25 3.74
CA SER A 155 11.63 21.58 5.11
C SER A 155 12.81 21.90 6.01
N GLY A 156 14.02 21.51 5.63
CA GLY A 156 15.19 21.55 6.49
C GLY A 156 15.13 20.59 7.68
N CYS A 157 14.12 19.71 7.73
CA CYS A 157 13.87 18.83 8.86
C CYS A 157 14.29 17.40 8.56
N ARG A 158 14.68 16.69 9.61
CA ARG A 158 14.84 15.24 9.63
C ARG A 158 13.59 14.62 10.23
N TYR A 159 13.15 13.51 9.68
CA TYR A 159 11.94 12.82 10.13
C TYR A 159 12.32 11.48 10.74
N PRO A 160 11.96 11.25 12.03
CA PRO A 160 12.33 10.04 12.76
C PRO A 160 11.38 8.89 12.49
N PHE A 161 11.81 7.67 12.80
CA PHE A 161 10.92 6.55 13.08
C PHE A 161 10.25 6.76 14.42
N VAL A 162 8.97 6.38 14.50
CA VAL A 162 8.12 6.59 15.68
C VAL A 162 7.31 5.34 16.01
N GLU A 163 6.96 5.19 17.26
CA GLU A 163 6.05 4.16 17.76
C GLU A 163 4.89 4.81 18.53
N TRP A 164 3.74 4.13 18.51
CA TRP A 164 2.59 4.55 19.30
C TRP A 164 2.75 4.06 20.73
N MET A 165 2.96 4.98 21.67
CA MET A 165 3.13 4.70 23.09
C MET A 165 2.27 5.63 23.95
N ALA A 166 1.50 5.04 24.85
CA ALA A 166 0.70 5.79 25.84
C ALA A 166 -0.18 6.92 25.24
N GLY A 167 -0.76 6.68 24.06
CA GLY A 167 -1.65 7.64 23.41
C GLY A 167 -0.98 8.70 22.54
N SER A 168 0.32 8.56 22.26
CA SER A 168 1.07 9.48 21.39
C SER A 168 2.13 8.77 20.58
N LEU A 169 2.56 9.41 19.47
CA LEU A 169 3.70 8.96 18.68
C LEU A 169 5.00 9.48 19.29
N VAL A 170 5.89 8.57 19.70
CA VAL A 170 7.18 8.83 20.32
C VAL A 170 8.30 8.37 19.38
N GLU A 171 9.41 9.10 19.32
CA GLU A 171 10.58 8.69 18.56
C GLU A 171 11.19 7.40 19.15
N VAL A 172 11.52 6.43 18.30
CA VAL A 172 12.06 5.12 18.72
C VAL A 172 13.45 5.22 19.34
N ALA A 173 14.20 6.29 19.02
CA ALA A 173 15.53 6.56 19.56
C ALA A 173 15.90 8.03 19.40
N PRO A 174 16.74 8.62 20.30
CA PRO A 174 17.08 10.03 20.29
C PRO A 174 18.11 10.43 19.22
N THR A 175 18.89 9.49 18.70
CA THR A 175 19.93 9.78 17.71
C THR A 175 19.79 8.89 16.47
N ILE A 176 20.35 9.35 15.34
CA ILE A 176 20.36 8.57 14.10
C ILE A 176 21.08 7.23 14.28
N ASN A 177 22.19 7.20 14.99
CA ASN A 177 22.95 5.98 15.22
C ASN A 177 22.09 4.95 15.96
N GLU A 178 21.51 5.34 17.08
CA GLU A 178 20.62 4.48 17.86
C GLU A 178 19.38 4.06 17.08
N MET A 179 18.84 4.94 16.22
CA MET A 179 17.70 4.62 15.36
C MET A 179 18.06 3.58 14.29
N ILE A 180 19.27 3.66 13.69
CA ILE A 180 19.79 2.65 12.77
C ILE A 180 20.04 1.33 13.51
N GLU A 181 20.60 1.39 14.72
CA GLU A 181 20.83 0.20 15.58
C GLU A 181 19.50 -0.47 15.94
N TRP A 182 18.50 0.30 16.34
CA TRP A 182 17.16 -0.21 16.61
C TRP A 182 16.54 -0.90 15.38
N LEU A 183 16.59 -0.27 14.19
CA LEU A 183 16.12 -0.87 12.95
C LEU A 183 16.93 -2.11 12.54
N ALA A 184 18.23 -2.15 12.83
CA ALA A 184 19.10 -3.28 12.47
C ALA A 184 18.74 -4.56 13.22
N VAL A 185 18.27 -4.45 14.47
CA VAL A 185 17.83 -5.57 15.30
C VAL A 185 16.33 -5.82 15.24
N SER A 186 15.58 -4.93 14.62
CA SER A 186 14.13 -5.05 14.45
C SER A 186 13.77 -6.23 13.56
N GLU A 187 12.60 -6.80 13.79
CA GLU A 187 12.09 -7.97 13.09
C GLU A 187 11.93 -7.71 11.59
N ARG A 188 12.21 -8.72 10.78
CA ARG A 188 12.05 -8.70 9.33
C ARG A 188 11.23 -9.88 8.90
N VAL A 189 10.38 -9.67 7.90
CA VAL A 189 9.47 -10.71 7.45
C VAL A 189 10.01 -11.43 6.21
N ALA A 190 9.75 -12.73 6.12
CA ALA A 190 9.93 -13.48 4.87
C ALA A 190 8.71 -13.24 3.97
N VAL A 191 8.96 -12.79 2.74
CA VAL A 191 7.88 -12.65 1.76
C VAL A 191 7.34 -14.04 1.41
N PRO A 192 6.04 -14.30 1.57
CA PRO A 192 5.47 -15.59 1.25
C PRO A 192 5.74 -15.95 -0.22
N ALA A 193 6.06 -17.23 -0.45
CA ALA A 193 6.05 -17.73 -1.83
C ALA A 193 4.64 -17.52 -2.39
N PRO A 194 4.49 -17.10 -3.68
CA PRO A 194 3.18 -17.04 -4.27
C PRO A 194 2.56 -18.43 -4.16
N THR A 195 1.40 -18.52 -3.55
CA THR A 195 0.61 -19.73 -3.63
C THR A 195 0.36 -19.96 -5.10
N LEU A 196 0.98 -21.00 -5.68
CA LEU A 196 0.65 -21.48 -7.00
C LEU A 196 -0.81 -21.94 -6.90
N VAL A 197 -1.74 -21.01 -7.08
CA VAL A 197 -3.09 -21.38 -7.48
C VAL A 197 -2.88 -22.00 -8.85
N MET A 198 -2.78 -23.33 -8.88
CA MET A 198 -2.92 -24.08 -10.12
C MET A 198 -4.13 -23.47 -10.79
N ALA A 199 -3.91 -22.82 -11.94
CA ALA A 199 -5.02 -22.32 -12.73
C ALA A 199 -6.02 -23.46 -12.81
N ALA A 200 -7.19 -23.26 -12.20
CA ALA A 200 -8.26 -24.22 -12.38
C ALA A 200 -8.40 -24.38 -13.90
N PRO A 201 -8.45 -25.60 -14.43
CA PRO A 201 -8.63 -25.80 -15.87
C PRO A 201 -9.83 -24.94 -16.25
N ALA A 202 -9.69 -24.19 -17.35
CA ALA A 202 -10.78 -23.40 -17.88
C ALA A 202 -12.02 -24.30 -17.91
N PRO A 203 -13.17 -23.84 -17.40
CA PRO A 203 -14.38 -24.61 -17.46
C PRO A 203 -14.60 -24.97 -18.95
N PRO A 204 -14.98 -26.22 -19.28
CA PRO A 204 -15.28 -26.59 -20.65
C PRO A 204 -16.35 -25.64 -21.17
N ASP A 205 -16.21 -25.19 -22.43
CA ASP A 205 -17.20 -24.41 -23.16
C ASP A 205 -18.50 -25.21 -23.27
N ASP A 206 -19.31 -25.19 -22.22
CA ASP A 206 -20.64 -25.77 -22.27
C ASP A 206 -21.63 -24.63 -22.58
N LEU A 207 -22.04 -24.56 -23.83
CA LEU A 207 -23.11 -23.75 -24.35
C LEU A 207 -24.48 -24.29 -23.87
N GLY A 208 -24.67 -24.29 -22.55
CA GLY A 208 -25.95 -24.61 -21.93
C GLY A 208 -26.77 -23.34 -21.72
N SER A 209 -27.88 -23.26 -22.41
CA SER A 209 -28.89 -22.22 -22.29
C SER A 209 -29.45 -22.17 -20.86
N HIS A 210 -29.04 -21.16 -20.07
CA HIS A 210 -29.72 -20.79 -18.84
C HIS A 210 -30.60 -19.57 -19.05
N THR A 211 -31.89 -19.77 -18.92
CA THR A 211 -32.90 -18.72 -18.83
C THR A 211 -32.58 -17.77 -17.66
N PRO A 212 -32.60 -16.44 -17.86
CA PRO A 212 -32.31 -15.51 -16.80
C PRO A 212 -33.43 -15.51 -15.77
N ILE A 213 -33.10 -15.88 -14.53
CA ILE A 213 -33.97 -15.58 -13.39
C ILE A 213 -33.75 -14.12 -13.06
N VAL A 214 -34.69 -13.28 -13.51
CA VAL A 214 -34.78 -11.87 -13.08
C VAL A 214 -35.26 -11.87 -11.63
N SER A 215 -34.34 -11.97 -10.68
CA SER A 215 -34.59 -11.62 -9.28
C SER A 215 -34.20 -10.16 -9.09
N ASN A 216 -35.14 -9.31 -8.66
CA ASN A 216 -34.85 -7.95 -8.20
C ASN A 216 -33.71 -8.02 -7.17
N PRO A 217 -32.60 -7.29 -7.36
CA PRO A 217 -31.53 -7.29 -6.39
C PRO A 217 -32.05 -6.64 -5.10
N ARG A 218 -32.15 -7.43 -4.05
CA ARG A 218 -32.20 -6.85 -2.70
C ARG A 218 -30.82 -6.24 -2.45
N PRO A 219 -30.71 -5.07 -1.77
CA PRO A 219 -29.43 -4.54 -1.36
C PRO A 219 -28.62 -5.66 -0.69
N GLY A 220 -27.40 -5.88 -1.18
CA GLY A 220 -26.53 -6.93 -0.63
C GLY A 220 -26.30 -6.64 0.83
N VAL A 221 -26.79 -7.50 1.70
CA VAL A 221 -26.58 -7.38 3.14
C VAL A 221 -25.15 -7.78 3.42
N ALA A 222 -24.30 -6.84 3.82
CA ALA A 222 -22.97 -7.14 4.31
C ALA A 222 -23.09 -8.07 5.52
N LEU A 223 -22.22 -9.10 5.59
CA LEU A 223 -22.21 -10.00 6.75
C LEU A 223 -21.69 -9.25 7.98
N PRO A 224 -22.37 -9.37 9.15
CA PRO A 224 -21.97 -8.64 10.35
C PRO A 224 -20.60 -9.13 10.85
N PRO A 225 -19.71 -8.20 11.28
CA PRO A 225 -18.41 -8.58 11.82
C PRO A 225 -18.53 -9.13 13.24
N SER A 226 -17.56 -9.97 13.63
CA SER A 226 -17.28 -10.27 15.03
C SER A 226 -16.55 -9.08 15.68
N PRO A 227 -16.71 -8.83 16.99
CA PRO A 227 -16.02 -7.72 17.68
C PRO A 227 -14.49 -7.76 17.63
N THR A 228 -13.91 -8.92 17.35
CA THR A 228 -12.45 -9.12 17.22
C THR A 228 -11.98 -9.22 15.79
N MET A 229 -12.86 -9.05 14.82
CA MET A 229 -12.57 -9.22 13.41
C MET A 229 -11.82 -7.98 12.87
N THR A 230 -10.84 -8.22 12.03
CA THR A 230 -10.13 -7.17 11.28
C THR A 230 -10.92 -6.79 10.02
N ILE A 231 -10.63 -5.60 9.44
CA ILE A 231 -11.20 -5.18 8.15
C ILE A 231 -10.88 -6.20 7.07
N HIS A 232 -9.67 -6.76 7.08
CA HIS A 232 -9.23 -7.76 6.13
C HIS A 232 -10.07 -9.05 6.18
N GLU A 233 -10.28 -9.59 7.38
CA GLU A 233 -11.13 -10.77 7.59
C GLU A 233 -12.58 -10.45 7.19
N TRP A 234 -13.06 -9.26 7.51
CA TRP A 234 -14.40 -8.83 7.10
C TRP A 234 -14.54 -8.75 5.57
N CYS A 235 -13.56 -8.17 4.86
CA CYS A 235 -13.55 -8.15 3.40
C CYS A 235 -13.56 -9.56 2.81
N ALA A 236 -12.83 -10.49 3.44
CA ALA A 236 -12.75 -11.89 3.02
C ALA A 236 -14.09 -12.63 3.05
N MET A 237 -14.98 -12.21 3.95
CA MET A 237 -16.31 -12.78 4.12
C MET A 237 -17.34 -12.21 3.16
N GLN A 238 -17.06 -11.07 2.52
CA GLN A 238 -18.01 -10.41 1.65
C GLN A 238 -17.99 -11.01 0.24
N ASP A 239 -19.15 -11.15 -0.38
CA ASP A 239 -19.26 -11.36 -1.82
C ASP A 239 -19.31 -10.01 -2.53
N PRO A 240 -18.28 -9.64 -3.32
CA PRO A 240 -18.21 -8.33 -3.97
C PRO A 240 -19.38 -8.06 -4.91
N PHE A 241 -19.88 -9.08 -5.60
CA PHE A 241 -21.01 -8.92 -6.52
C PHE A 241 -22.29 -8.59 -5.78
N SER A 242 -22.54 -9.26 -4.65
CA SER A 242 -23.71 -8.99 -3.82
C SER A 242 -23.60 -7.63 -3.13
N LEU A 243 -22.44 -7.31 -2.53
CA LEU A 243 -22.28 -6.07 -1.78
C LEU A 243 -22.28 -4.86 -2.71
N ILE A 244 -21.41 -4.82 -3.72
CA ILE A 244 -21.28 -3.69 -4.64
C ILE A 244 -22.49 -3.62 -5.58
N GLY A 245 -23.06 -4.74 -5.98
CA GLY A 245 -24.26 -4.83 -6.77
C GLY A 245 -25.51 -4.22 -6.12
N GLY A 246 -25.49 -4.06 -4.78
CA GLY A 246 -26.50 -3.28 -4.05
C GLY A 246 -26.42 -1.76 -4.30
N TYR A 247 -25.28 -1.26 -4.76
CA TYR A 247 -25.01 0.16 -5.04
C TYR A 247 -24.90 0.46 -6.53
N VAL A 248 -24.47 -0.50 -7.34
CA VAL A 248 -24.20 -0.34 -8.77
C VAL A 248 -24.94 -1.41 -9.55
N GLN A 249 -25.70 -1.01 -10.56
CA GLN A 249 -26.33 -1.97 -11.47
C GLN A 249 -25.24 -2.61 -12.34
N LEU A 250 -25.00 -3.91 -12.16
CA LEU A 250 -24.01 -4.69 -12.88
C LEU A 250 -24.67 -5.60 -13.92
N ASP A 251 -24.01 -5.78 -15.06
CA ASP A 251 -24.37 -6.80 -16.04
C ASP A 251 -23.82 -8.19 -15.63
N GLU A 252 -24.10 -9.20 -16.46
CA GLU A 252 -23.65 -10.59 -16.25
C GLU A 252 -22.11 -10.75 -16.19
N ARG A 253 -21.37 -9.77 -16.71
CA ARG A 253 -19.90 -9.73 -16.69
C ARG A 253 -19.34 -8.91 -15.54
N GLY A 254 -20.21 -8.42 -14.66
CA GLY A 254 -19.84 -7.52 -13.56
C GLY A 254 -19.51 -6.10 -14.00
N MET A 255 -19.93 -5.68 -15.21
CA MET A 255 -19.72 -4.32 -15.69
C MET A 255 -20.94 -3.43 -15.33
N GLY A 256 -20.65 -2.16 -14.98
CA GLY A 256 -21.66 -1.15 -14.71
C GLY A 256 -21.12 0.26 -14.91
N CYS A 257 -21.99 1.26 -14.77
CA CYS A 257 -21.57 2.65 -14.74
C CYS A 257 -20.89 2.95 -13.39
N CYS A 258 -19.80 3.70 -13.43
CA CYS A 258 -19.05 4.07 -12.23
C CYS A 258 -19.92 4.99 -11.33
N PRO A 259 -20.10 4.65 -10.05
CA PRO A 259 -20.89 5.46 -9.14
C PRO A 259 -20.17 6.73 -8.67
N PHE A 260 -18.87 6.86 -8.95
CA PHE A 260 -18.02 7.95 -8.49
C PHE A 260 -17.99 9.08 -9.54
N GLY A 261 -18.97 9.97 -9.51
CA GLY A 261 -19.14 11.01 -10.53
C GLY A 261 -18.02 12.04 -10.63
N TRP A 262 -17.23 12.24 -9.56
CA TRP A 262 -16.21 13.30 -9.45
C TRP A 262 -15.04 13.21 -10.45
N HIS A 263 -14.85 12.09 -11.14
CA HIS A 263 -13.81 11.88 -12.16
C HIS A 263 -14.36 11.67 -13.57
N HIS A 264 -15.64 11.90 -13.78
CA HIS A 264 -16.29 11.85 -15.09
C HIS A 264 -16.68 13.26 -15.52
N ASP A 265 -16.50 13.61 -16.80
CA ASP A 265 -16.65 14.97 -17.34
C ASP A 265 -18.00 15.63 -17.02
N ASP A 266 -19.11 14.85 -17.05
CA ASP A 266 -20.46 15.35 -16.74
C ASP A 266 -20.95 14.98 -15.33
N GLY A 267 -20.04 14.59 -14.42
CA GLY A 267 -20.40 14.15 -13.08
C GLY A 267 -21.08 12.78 -13.02
N ARG A 268 -21.12 12.04 -14.12
CA ARG A 268 -21.63 10.66 -14.21
C ARG A 268 -20.95 9.89 -15.34
N ASP A 269 -20.87 8.58 -15.15
CA ASP A 269 -20.39 7.65 -16.16
C ASP A 269 -21.50 7.39 -17.20
N ALA A 270 -21.27 7.83 -18.44
CA ALA A 270 -22.21 7.64 -19.54
C ALA A 270 -22.07 6.27 -20.21
N HIS A 271 -20.93 5.60 -20.02
CA HIS A 271 -20.61 4.30 -20.59
C HIS A 271 -20.02 3.39 -19.52
N PRO A 272 -20.46 2.11 -19.40
CA PRO A 272 -19.95 1.21 -18.36
C PRO A 272 -18.44 1.17 -18.33
N SER A 273 -17.84 1.82 -17.33
CA SER A 273 -16.39 1.86 -17.10
C SER A 273 -15.96 1.25 -15.76
N PHE A 274 -16.94 0.76 -14.99
CA PHE A 274 -16.73 0.15 -13.68
C PHE A 274 -16.92 -1.35 -13.78
N ARG A 275 -16.01 -2.12 -13.20
CA ARG A 275 -16.07 -3.58 -13.20
C ARG A 275 -15.90 -4.14 -11.80
N VAL A 276 -16.76 -5.06 -11.42
CA VAL A 276 -16.63 -5.93 -10.25
C VAL A 276 -16.16 -7.31 -10.72
N TYR A 277 -15.28 -7.95 -9.97
CA TYR A 277 -14.75 -9.28 -10.27
C TYR A 277 -14.44 -10.04 -8.98
N ALA A 278 -14.34 -11.37 -9.07
CA ALA A 278 -13.98 -12.19 -7.93
C ALA A 278 -12.55 -11.86 -7.47
N PRO A 279 -12.32 -11.60 -6.17
CA PRO A 279 -11.00 -11.30 -5.65
C PRO A 279 -10.09 -12.54 -5.76
N ARG A 280 -8.81 -12.32 -6.08
CA ARG A 280 -7.82 -13.42 -6.15
C ARG A 280 -7.40 -13.93 -4.78
N SER A 281 -7.56 -13.14 -3.74
CA SER A 281 -7.37 -13.48 -2.33
C SER A 281 -8.38 -12.69 -1.50
N ALA A 282 -8.54 -13.07 -0.25
CA ALA A 282 -9.55 -12.54 0.67
C ALA A 282 -9.65 -11.00 0.78
N SER A 283 -8.57 -10.29 0.51
CA SER A 283 -8.51 -8.81 0.62
C SER A 283 -8.00 -8.13 -0.65
N SER A 284 -7.82 -8.88 -1.75
CA SER A 284 -7.39 -8.29 -3.00
C SER A 284 -8.48 -7.40 -3.60
N ALA A 285 -8.06 -6.50 -4.50
CA ALA A 285 -8.98 -5.69 -5.27
C ALA A 285 -10.04 -6.58 -5.95
N CYS A 286 -11.28 -6.14 -5.89
CA CYS A 286 -12.43 -6.82 -6.46
C CYS A 286 -13.28 -5.90 -7.35
N TRP A 287 -12.90 -4.64 -7.50
CA TRP A 287 -13.51 -3.71 -8.44
C TRP A 287 -12.46 -2.78 -9.05
N TYR A 288 -12.78 -2.21 -10.21
CA TYR A 288 -11.93 -1.28 -10.93
C TYR A 288 -12.76 -0.37 -11.83
N CYS A 289 -12.46 0.95 -11.81
CA CYS A 289 -12.94 1.93 -12.76
C CYS A 289 -11.86 2.22 -13.80
N TYR A 290 -12.12 1.90 -15.06
CA TYR A 290 -11.14 2.08 -16.15
C TYR A 290 -10.91 3.56 -16.51
N THR A 291 -11.91 4.43 -16.33
CA THR A 291 -11.78 5.86 -16.61
C THR A 291 -10.85 6.55 -15.62
N ALA A 292 -10.97 6.24 -14.33
CA ALA A 292 -10.15 6.84 -13.28
C ALA A 292 -8.86 6.08 -12.99
N ALA A 293 -8.68 4.89 -13.56
CA ALA A 293 -7.62 3.94 -13.15
C ALA A 293 -7.64 3.69 -11.62
N LEU A 294 -8.83 3.58 -11.04
CA LEU A 294 -9.08 3.46 -9.61
C LEU A 294 -9.72 2.11 -9.31
N GLY A 295 -9.26 1.44 -8.28
CA GLY A 295 -9.81 0.15 -7.86
C GLY A 295 -9.47 -0.18 -6.42
N GLY A 296 -10.10 -1.21 -5.86
CA GLY A 296 -9.89 -1.62 -4.49
C GLY A 296 -10.70 -2.84 -4.09
N ASN A 297 -10.71 -3.16 -2.80
CA ASN A 297 -11.57 -4.16 -2.20
C ASN A 297 -12.97 -3.60 -1.87
N VAL A 298 -13.85 -4.41 -1.26
CA VAL A 298 -15.20 -4.00 -0.89
C VAL A 298 -15.22 -2.86 0.14
N PHE A 299 -14.23 -2.81 1.04
CA PHE A 299 -14.13 -1.76 2.05
C PHE A 299 -13.74 -0.42 1.42
N ASP A 300 -12.78 -0.43 0.48
CA ASP A 300 -12.38 0.75 -0.30
C ASP A 300 -13.54 1.31 -1.13
N PHE A 301 -14.40 0.42 -1.67
CA PHE A 301 -15.61 0.82 -2.37
C PHE A 301 -16.55 1.60 -1.44
N LEU A 302 -16.81 1.07 -0.25
CA LEU A 302 -17.70 1.72 0.73
C LEU A 302 -17.15 3.04 1.25
N LEU A 303 -15.82 3.15 1.48
CA LEU A 303 -15.17 4.41 1.85
C LEU A 303 -15.46 5.51 0.83
N LEU A 304 -15.23 5.20 -0.45
CA LEU A 304 -15.44 6.16 -1.54
C LEU A 304 -16.92 6.48 -1.74
N TYR A 305 -17.77 5.46 -1.69
CA TYR A 305 -19.21 5.64 -1.95
C TYR A 305 -19.90 6.49 -0.88
N HIS A 306 -19.54 6.27 0.39
CA HIS A 306 -20.13 7.00 1.52
C HIS A 306 -19.34 8.25 1.94
N HIS A 307 -18.21 8.56 1.27
CA HIS A 307 -17.32 9.67 1.61
C HIS A 307 -16.88 9.65 3.08
N LEU A 308 -16.56 8.46 3.60
CA LEU A 308 -16.15 8.25 4.98
C LEU A 308 -14.64 8.00 5.07
N ASP A 309 -14.07 8.28 6.23
CA ASP A 309 -12.74 7.78 6.60
C ASP A 309 -12.82 6.33 7.11
N THR A 310 -11.68 5.65 7.12
CA THR A 310 -11.55 4.24 7.53
C THR A 310 -12.11 3.97 8.91
N ARG A 311 -11.82 4.83 9.88
CA ARG A 311 -12.26 4.66 11.27
C ARG A 311 -13.77 4.78 11.40
N THR A 312 -14.35 5.79 10.79
CA THR A 312 -15.80 6.03 10.80
C THR A 312 -16.54 4.89 10.13
N LEU A 313 -16.08 4.46 8.95
CA LEU A 313 -16.71 3.33 8.24
C LEU A 313 -16.61 2.06 9.08
N TRP A 314 -15.41 1.72 9.60
CA TRP A 314 -15.23 0.51 10.38
C TRP A 314 -16.09 0.50 11.65
N HIS A 315 -16.18 1.63 12.34
CA HIS A 315 -17.08 1.77 13.51
C HIS A 315 -18.54 1.53 13.13
N ARG A 316 -19.01 2.07 12.01
CA ARG A 316 -20.40 1.86 11.53
C ARG A 316 -20.66 0.40 11.13
N ILE A 317 -19.67 -0.27 10.54
CA ILE A 317 -19.74 -1.70 10.26
C ILE A 317 -19.85 -2.50 11.55
N LEU A 318 -18.99 -2.22 12.55
CA LEU A 318 -19.01 -2.91 13.84
C LEU A 318 -20.29 -2.65 14.64
N SER A 319 -20.88 -1.46 14.54
CA SER A 319 -22.15 -1.10 15.22
C SER A 319 -23.39 -1.62 14.48
N GLY A 320 -23.25 -2.18 13.29
CA GLY A 320 -24.37 -2.64 12.47
C GLY A 320 -25.16 -1.52 11.79
N GLU A 321 -24.62 -0.30 11.71
CA GLU A 321 -25.28 0.85 11.06
C GLU A 321 -25.22 0.80 9.53
N MET A 322 -24.47 -0.13 8.96
CA MET A 322 -24.23 -0.27 7.52
C MET A 322 -24.97 -1.47 6.89
N TYR A 323 -25.94 -2.07 7.57
CA TYR A 323 -26.69 -3.25 7.11
C TYR A 323 -28.15 -2.93 6.84
#